data_bc45f2e87f10cae43aff6cc2625aee2d
#
_entry.id   bc45f2e87f10cae43aff6cc2625aee2d
#
_cell.length_a   1.000
_cell.length_b   1.000
_cell.length_c   1.000
_cell.angle_alpha   90.00
_cell.angle_beta   90.00
_cell.angle_gamma   90.00
#
_symmetry.space_group_name_H-M   'P 1'
#
loop_
_entity.id
_entity.type
_entity.pdbx_description
1 polymer ?
#
loop_
_entity_poly.entity_id
_entity_poly.type
_entity_poly.pdbx_seq_one_letter_code
_entity_poly.pdbx_strand_id
1 'polypeptide(L)'
;MHKAVDEMGVQETFRGYGPEQGYDFLRVAVQNYYKKHNVNLELDEIFISDGAKSDLGNILDLFDKENTVLVPDPVYPVYVDTNIMNGRKVIFANANEENGFLPMPTDEKADIIYICSPNNPTGAVYNKAQLKEWVDYANKNNAIILFDSAYECFISDTELPRSIFEIEGAKTCAIEFCSLSKTAGFTGTRCGYTIVPKALGNVNKMWLRRQTTKYNGVPYIVQRGAEAVFTEDGMKEISENLAYYKENAKVISDTMKECDIWFVGGQHSPYIWLKCPNG
;
A
#
# COMPACT_ATOMS: atom_id res chain seq x y z
N MET A 1 -3.51 -11.42 -20.12
CA MET A 1 -3.25 -10.27 -21.01
C MET A 1 -3.45 -10.61 -22.49
N HIS A 2 -2.85 -11.71 -23.06
CA HIS A 2 -3.01 -12.07 -24.48
C HIS A 2 -4.47 -12.10 -24.92
N LYS A 3 -5.33 -12.82 -24.20
CA LYS A 3 -6.78 -12.87 -24.50
C LYS A 3 -7.42 -11.48 -24.54
N ALA A 4 -7.02 -10.58 -23.66
CA ALA A 4 -7.55 -9.21 -23.62
C ALA A 4 -7.04 -8.36 -24.80
N VAL A 5 -5.86 -8.65 -25.34
CA VAL A 5 -5.36 -8.05 -26.60
C VAL A 5 -6.21 -8.53 -27.77
N ASP A 6 -6.53 -9.83 -27.84
CA ASP A 6 -7.38 -10.40 -28.89
C ASP A 6 -8.79 -9.77 -28.84
N GLU A 7 -9.36 -9.62 -27.65
CA GLU A 7 -10.64 -8.91 -27.44
C GLU A 7 -10.63 -7.47 -27.97
N MET A 8 -9.51 -6.75 -27.83
CA MET A 8 -9.35 -5.38 -28.35
C MET A 8 -9.25 -5.32 -29.88
N GLY A 9 -8.91 -6.42 -30.54
CA GLY A 9 -8.84 -6.54 -31.99
C GLY A 9 -10.18 -6.81 -32.68
N VAL A 10 -11.24 -7.06 -31.94
CA VAL A 10 -12.57 -7.43 -32.45
C VAL A 10 -13.56 -6.30 -32.19
N GLN A 11 -14.30 -5.89 -33.22
CA GLN A 11 -15.21 -4.73 -33.16
C GLN A 11 -16.24 -4.84 -32.03
N GLU A 12 -16.80 -6.03 -31.80
CA GLU A 12 -17.85 -6.29 -30.80
C GLU A 12 -17.33 -6.22 -29.37
N THR A 13 -16.03 -6.44 -29.15
CA THR A 13 -15.41 -6.48 -27.83
C THR A 13 -14.39 -5.36 -27.60
N PHE A 14 -14.16 -4.52 -28.61
CA PHE A 14 -13.31 -3.34 -28.51
C PHE A 14 -13.74 -2.43 -27.33
N ARG A 15 -12.75 -1.90 -26.61
CA ARG A 15 -12.95 -0.97 -25.49
C ARG A 15 -12.30 0.38 -25.80
N GLY A 16 -13.11 1.44 -25.78
CA GLY A 16 -12.63 2.81 -25.75
C GLY A 16 -12.16 3.23 -24.36
N TYR A 17 -12.33 4.51 -24.04
CA TYR A 17 -12.07 4.99 -22.67
C TYR A 17 -12.89 4.21 -21.65
N GLY A 18 -12.20 3.62 -20.69
CA GLY A 18 -12.85 2.91 -19.59
C GLY A 18 -13.28 3.86 -18.46
N PRO A 19 -13.92 3.31 -17.42
CA PRO A 19 -14.19 4.08 -16.20
C PRO A 19 -12.88 4.50 -15.53
N GLU A 20 -12.75 5.76 -15.18
CA GLU A 20 -11.54 6.31 -14.54
C GLU A 20 -11.27 5.67 -13.16
N GLN A 21 -12.30 5.20 -12.50
CA GLN A 21 -12.19 4.45 -11.23
C GLN A 21 -11.73 3.00 -11.44
N GLY A 22 -11.72 2.52 -12.66
CA GLY A 22 -11.42 1.13 -13.03
C GLY A 22 -12.67 0.31 -13.34
N TYR A 23 -12.47 -0.79 -14.08
CA TYR A 23 -13.56 -1.69 -14.46
C TYR A 23 -14.09 -2.47 -13.26
N ASP A 24 -15.41 -2.73 -13.27
CA ASP A 24 -16.10 -3.44 -12.19
C ASP A 24 -15.53 -4.83 -11.94
N PHE A 25 -15.13 -5.55 -13.00
CA PHE A 25 -14.57 -6.90 -12.83
C PHE A 25 -13.35 -6.92 -11.91
N LEU A 26 -12.45 -5.91 -12.01
CA LEU A 26 -11.27 -5.82 -11.15
C LEU A 26 -11.64 -5.28 -9.76
N ARG A 27 -12.51 -4.26 -9.68
CA ARG A 27 -12.96 -3.73 -8.39
C ARG A 27 -13.68 -4.78 -7.55
N VAL A 28 -14.51 -5.62 -8.17
CA VAL A 28 -15.17 -6.76 -7.51
C VAL A 28 -14.14 -7.80 -7.07
N ALA A 29 -13.12 -8.08 -7.87
CA ALA A 29 -12.04 -9.01 -7.49
C ALA A 29 -11.27 -8.48 -6.25
N VAL A 30 -10.93 -7.20 -6.22
CA VAL A 30 -10.31 -6.54 -5.04
C VAL A 30 -11.25 -6.58 -3.84
N GLN A 31 -12.54 -6.24 -4.00
CA GLN A 31 -13.52 -6.29 -2.92
C GLN A 31 -13.59 -7.69 -2.29
N ASN A 32 -13.62 -8.73 -3.12
CA ASN A 32 -13.66 -10.12 -2.67
C ASN A 32 -12.35 -10.52 -1.95
N TYR A 33 -11.21 -9.99 -2.38
CA TYR A 33 -9.94 -10.19 -1.69
C TYR A 33 -9.99 -9.63 -0.27
N TYR A 34 -10.42 -8.39 -0.08
CA TYR A 34 -10.56 -7.78 1.24
C TYR A 34 -11.56 -8.52 2.13
N LYS A 35 -12.65 -9.01 1.55
CA LYS A 35 -13.64 -9.79 2.30
C LYS A 35 -13.06 -11.07 2.90
N LYS A 36 -12.07 -11.71 2.26
CA LYS A 36 -11.35 -12.87 2.82
C LYS A 36 -10.57 -12.52 4.09
N HIS A 37 -10.23 -11.24 4.27
CA HIS A 37 -9.56 -10.70 5.46
C HIS A 37 -10.51 -9.95 6.41
N ASN A 38 -11.83 -10.27 6.33
CA ASN A 38 -12.88 -9.67 7.15
C ASN A 38 -13.04 -8.15 6.98
N VAL A 39 -12.58 -7.60 5.88
CA VAL A 39 -12.74 -6.18 5.53
C VAL A 39 -13.86 -6.05 4.49
N ASN A 40 -14.92 -5.33 4.83
CA ASN A 40 -16.03 -5.06 3.92
C ASN A 40 -15.83 -3.67 3.27
N LEU A 41 -15.68 -3.64 1.96
CA LEU A 41 -15.57 -2.42 1.16
C LEU A 41 -16.77 -2.28 0.23
N GLU A 42 -17.16 -1.06 -0.09
CA GLU A 42 -18.08 -0.78 -1.19
C GLU A 42 -17.28 -0.57 -2.49
N LEU A 43 -17.89 -0.85 -3.65
CA LEU A 43 -17.17 -0.75 -4.92
C LEU A 43 -16.68 0.67 -5.22
N ASP A 44 -17.44 1.69 -4.80
CA ASP A 44 -17.08 3.09 -4.98
C ASP A 44 -16.01 3.60 -3.98
N GLU A 45 -15.53 2.73 -3.07
CA GLU A 45 -14.35 2.99 -2.24
C GLU A 45 -13.04 2.52 -2.89
N ILE A 46 -13.12 1.75 -4.00
CA ILE A 46 -11.97 1.11 -4.67
C ILE A 46 -11.64 1.87 -5.96
N PHE A 47 -10.40 2.33 -6.09
CA PHE A 47 -9.90 3.09 -7.23
C PHE A 47 -8.69 2.38 -7.84
N ILE A 48 -8.82 1.89 -9.07
CA ILE A 48 -7.73 1.22 -9.79
C ILE A 48 -6.77 2.28 -10.34
N SER A 49 -5.48 2.06 -10.16
CA SER A 49 -4.43 2.98 -10.56
C SER A 49 -3.24 2.28 -11.22
N ASP A 50 -2.30 3.06 -11.71
CA ASP A 50 -1.04 2.58 -12.30
C ASP A 50 0.03 2.24 -11.25
N GLY A 51 -0.33 2.24 -9.98
CA GLY A 51 0.51 1.80 -8.85
C GLY A 51 0.54 2.78 -7.68
N ALA A 52 0.88 2.26 -6.51
CA ALA A 52 0.87 3.01 -5.25
C ALA A 52 1.72 4.30 -5.29
N LYS A 53 2.85 4.30 -6.01
CA LYS A 53 3.72 5.48 -6.11
C LYS A 53 3.01 6.69 -6.71
N SER A 54 2.29 6.49 -7.81
CA SER A 54 1.51 7.55 -8.47
C SER A 54 0.39 8.05 -7.56
N ASP A 55 -0.32 7.14 -6.90
CA ASP A 55 -1.42 7.51 -6.00
C ASP A 55 -0.92 8.27 -4.78
N LEU A 56 0.20 7.84 -4.16
CA LEU A 56 0.82 8.53 -3.04
C LEU A 56 1.26 9.97 -3.37
N GLY A 57 1.72 10.20 -4.60
CA GLY A 57 2.00 11.56 -5.07
C GLY A 57 0.74 12.35 -5.41
N ASN A 58 -0.22 11.68 -6.04
CA ASN A 58 -1.44 12.31 -6.56
C ASN A 58 -2.46 12.66 -5.46
N ILE A 59 -2.53 11.87 -4.38
CA ILE A 59 -3.46 12.11 -3.26
C ILE A 59 -3.19 13.45 -2.57
N LEU A 60 -1.95 13.93 -2.68
CA LEU A 60 -1.53 15.21 -2.10
C LEU A 60 -2.22 16.43 -2.74
N ASP A 61 -2.82 16.28 -3.92
CA ASP A 61 -3.68 17.31 -4.53
C ASP A 61 -4.94 17.61 -3.67
N LEU A 62 -5.31 16.73 -2.73
CA LEU A 62 -6.49 16.88 -1.88
C LEU A 62 -6.22 17.63 -0.56
N PHE A 63 -4.95 17.85 -0.21
CA PHE A 63 -4.54 18.40 1.07
C PHE A 63 -3.95 19.79 0.92
N ASP A 64 -4.16 20.62 1.94
CA ASP A 64 -3.61 21.96 2.00
C ASP A 64 -2.07 21.92 2.11
N LYS A 65 -1.40 22.94 1.59
CA LYS A 65 0.05 23.09 1.68
C LYS A 65 0.52 23.37 3.13
N GLU A 66 -0.35 23.93 3.93
CA GLU A 66 -0.09 24.22 5.35
C GLU A 66 -0.19 22.96 6.24
N ASN A 67 -0.72 21.84 5.72
CA ASN A 67 -0.80 20.61 6.48
C ASN A 67 0.60 20.10 6.87
N THR A 68 0.73 19.72 8.13
CA THR A 68 1.95 19.12 8.68
C THR A 68 1.94 17.62 8.45
N VAL A 69 3.06 17.08 8.00
CA VAL A 69 3.20 15.67 7.63
C VAL A 69 4.15 14.96 8.56
N LEU A 70 3.73 13.85 9.15
CA LEU A 70 4.56 12.97 9.96
C LEU A 70 4.97 11.74 9.16
N VAL A 71 6.26 11.47 9.13
CA VAL A 71 6.86 10.37 8.38
C VAL A 71 7.84 9.61 9.27
N PRO A 72 7.75 8.28 9.41
CA PRO A 72 8.81 7.48 10.03
C PRO A 72 10.15 7.63 9.29
N ASP A 73 11.27 7.54 9.99
CA ASP A 73 12.60 7.57 9.38
C ASP A 73 13.49 6.49 10.03
N PRO A 74 14.01 5.49 9.25
CA PRO A 74 14.03 5.40 7.79
C PRO A 74 12.73 4.87 7.16
N VAL A 75 12.43 5.41 5.96
CA VAL A 75 11.23 5.04 5.21
C VAL A 75 11.44 5.23 3.70
N TYR A 76 10.48 4.83 2.90
CA TYR A 76 10.49 5.06 1.45
C TYR A 76 10.54 6.57 1.12
N PRO A 77 11.59 7.06 0.43
CA PRO A 77 11.85 8.50 0.27
C PRO A 77 10.72 9.29 -0.39
N VAL A 78 9.87 8.63 -1.18
CA VAL A 78 8.77 9.29 -1.92
C VAL A 78 7.84 10.06 -0.98
N TYR A 79 7.62 9.61 0.26
CA TYR A 79 6.74 10.30 1.20
C TYR A 79 7.31 11.67 1.61
N VAL A 80 8.62 11.72 1.80
CA VAL A 80 9.33 12.98 2.14
C VAL A 80 9.40 13.88 0.91
N ASP A 81 9.92 13.36 -0.19
CA ASP A 81 10.21 14.14 -1.40
C ASP A 81 8.95 14.80 -1.97
N THR A 82 7.84 14.05 -2.08
CA THR A 82 6.59 14.58 -2.62
C THR A 82 6.00 15.68 -1.74
N ASN A 83 6.14 15.61 -0.43
CA ASN A 83 5.67 16.65 0.48
C ASN A 83 6.57 17.89 0.47
N ILE A 84 7.89 17.72 0.42
CA ILE A 84 8.83 18.83 0.26
C ILE A 84 8.60 19.55 -1.08
N MET A 85 8.42 18.81 -2.18
CA MET A 85 8.08 19.39 -3.50
C MET A 85 6.78 20.20 -3.47
N ASN A 86 5.84 19.86 -2.60
CA ASN A 86 4.59 20.59 -2.39
C ASN A 86 4.70 21.72 -1.35
N GLY A 87 5.88 21.91 -0.72
CA GLY A 87 6.14 22.94 0.26
C GLY A 87 5.60 22.67 1.66
N ARG A 88 5.24 21.42 1.98
CA ARG A 88 4.73 21.05 3.32
C ARG A 88 5.85 20.88 4.33
N LYS A 89 5.53 21.13 5.60
CA LYS A 89 6.41 20.82 6.73
C LYS A 89 6.37 19.30 6.98
N VAL A 90 7.56 18.67 7.01
CA VAL A 90 7.72 17.27 7.35
C VAL A 90 8.30 17.18 8.76
N ILE A 91 7.71 16.33 9.60
CA ILE A 91 8.17 15.91 10.91
C ILE A 91 8.60 14.46 10.81
N PHE A 92 9.77 14.11 11.33
CA PHE A 92 10.28 12.76 11.33
C PHE A 92 10.00 12.07 12.67
N ALA A 93 9.38 10.88 12.61
CA ALA A 93 9.28 9.97 13.73
C ALA A 93 10.47 9.00 13.69
N ASN A 94 11.35 9.06 14.69
CA ASN A 94 12.56 8.25 14.72
C ASN A 94 12.23 6.76 14.84
N ALA A 95 12.57 5.98 13.82
CA ALA A 95 12.47 4.52 13.79
C ALA A 95 13.88 3.92 13.96
N ASN A 96 14.12 3.23 15.06
CA ASN A 96 15.42 2.72 15.43
C ASN A 96 15.33 1.30 16.05
N GLU A 97 16.46 0.76 16.45
CA GLU A 97 16.56 -0.55 17.06
C GLU A 97 15.74 -0.67 18.35
N GLU A 98 15.68 0.40 19.17
CA GLU A 98 15.01 0.39 20.47
C GLU A 98 13.49 0.25 20.34
N ASN A 99 12.90 0.83 19.28
CA ASN A 99 11.46 0.72 18.98
C ASN A 99 11.13 -0.30 17.87
N GLY A 100 12.11 -1.16 17.50
CA GLY A 100 11.94 -2.16 16.46
C GLY A 100 11.62 -1.58 15.08
N PHE A 101 12.05 -0.34 14.81
CA PHE A 101 11.74 0.45 13.62
C PHE A 101 10.24 0.71 13.40
N LEU A 102 9.49 0.70 14.49
CA LEU A 102 8.03 0.94 14.50
C LEU A 102 7.73 2.09 15.48
N PRO A 103 7.96 3.36 15.09
CA PRO A 103 7.64 4.47 15.96
C PRO A 103 6.15 4.52 16.27
N MET A 104 5.82 4.93 17.48
CA MET A 104 4.45 5.05 17.96
C MET A 104 4.03 6.52 18.04
N PRO A 105 2.72 6.83 18.13
CA PRO A 105 2.24 8.19 18.25
C PRO A 105 2.87 8.93 19.44
N THR A 106 3.19 10.20 19.23
CA THR A 106 3.69 11.11 20.26
C THR A 106 2.69 12.26 20.49
N ASP A 107 3.05 13.23 21.32
CA ASP A 107 2.24 14.44 21.53
C ASP A 107 2.34 15.43 20.35
N GLU A 108 3.26 15.23 19.41
CA GLU A 108 3.36 16.06 18.21
C GLU A 108 2.15 15.90 17.33
N LYS A 109 1.55 17.01 16.91
CA LYS A 109 0.40 17.01 16.02
C LYS A 109 0.82 17.00 14.56
N ALA A 110 0.21 16.13 13.78
CA ALA A 110 0.33 16.09 12.34
C ALA A 110 -1.05 15.96 11.71
N ASP A 111 -1.22 16.51 10.52
CA ASP A 111 -2.46 16.42 9.75
C ASP A 111 -2.45 15.20 8.84
N ILE A 112 -1.27 14.81 8.35
CA ILE A 112 -1.04 13.68 7.45
C ILE A 112 0.02 12.78 8.09
N ILE A 113 -0.26 11.49 8.17
CA ILE A 113 0.63 10.49 8.78
C ILE A 113 0.90 9.40 7.74
N TYR A 114 2.16 9.16 7.40
CA TYR A 114 2.53 8.01 6.57
C TYR A 114 2.85 6.80 7.44
N ILE A 115 2.29 5.66 7.06
CA ILE A 115 2.62 4.35 7.64
C ILE A 115 2.83 3.38 6.49
N CYS A 116 3.99 2.73 6.43
CA CYS A 116 4.28 1.65 5.50
C CYS A 116 4.41 0.35 6.29
N SER A 117 3.55 -0.62 6.03
CA SER A 117 3.57 -1.91 6.74
C SER A 117 3.19 -3.05 5.79
N PRO A 118 4.13 -3.95 5.51
CA PRO A 118 5.57 -3.98 5.91
C PRO A 118 6.37 -2.78 5.41
N ASN A 119 7.32 -2.29 6.24
CA ASN A 119 8.07 -1.08 5.93
C ASN A 119 9.19 -1.30 4.91
N ASN A 120 9.33 -0.38 3.99
CA ASN A 120 10.50 -0.20 3.14
C ASN A 120 11.34 0.96 3.74
N PRO A 121 12.60 0.75 4.22
CA PRO A 121 13.50 -0.38 3.92
C PRO A 121 13.65 -1.42 5.05
N THR A 122 13.09 -1.23 6.23
CA THR A 122 13.44 -2.01 7.43
C THR A 122 12.80 -3.40 7.48
N GLY A 123 11.70 -3.61 6.73
CA GLY A 123 10.93 -4.84 6.79
C GLY A 123 10.07 -5.00 8.05
N ALA A 124 10.03 -3.99 8.91
CA ALA A 124 9.23 -4.02 10.13
C ALA A 124 7.73 -3.98 9.82
N VAL A 125 6.92 -4.66 10.64
CA VAL A 125 5.47 -4.80 10.45
C VAL A 125 4.75 -4.45 11.74
N TYR A 126 3.81 -3.51 11.66
CA TYR A 126 2.94 -3.17 12.78
C TYR A 126 1.94 -4.29 13.08
N ASN A 127 1.74 -4.59 14.36
CA ASN A 127 0.66 -5.45 14.80
C ASN A 127 -0.66 -4.69 14.98
N LYS A 128 -1.76 -5.41 15.23
CA LYS A 128 -3.10 -4.82 15.37
C LYS A 128 -3.20 -3.79 16.51
N ALA A 129 -2.54 -4.04 17.63
CA ALA A 129 -2.57 -3.12 18.77
C ALA A 129 -1.83 -1.80 18.45
N GLN A 130 -0.67 -1.89 17.83
CA GLN A 130 0.10 -0.72 17.40
C GLN A 130 -0.62 0.11 16.35
N LEU A 131 -1.24 -0.54 15.34
CA LEU A 131 -2.06 0.19 14.36
C LEU A 131 -3.30 0.81 15.00
N LYS A 132 -3.87 0.17 16.03
CA LYS A 132 -5.00 0.75 16.77
C LYS A 132 -4.62 2.06 17.46
N GLU A 133 -3.44 2.15 18.06
CA GLU A 133 -2.94 3.39 18.67
C GLU A 133 -2.81 4.51 17.62
N TRP A 134 -2.29 4.21 16.43
CA TRP A 134 -2.23 5.17 15.32
C TRP A 134 -3.61 5.61 14.84
N VAL A 135 -4.55 4.68 14.70
CA VAL A 135 -5.95 4.97 14.31
C VAL A 135 -6.63 5.86 15.36
N ASP A 136 -6.43 5.56 16.65
CA ASP A 136 -6.99 6.37 17.73
C ASP A 136 -6.38 7.77 17.78
N TYR A 137 -5.06 7.86 17.60
CA TYR A 137 -4.36 9.13 17.48
C TYR A 137 -4.91 9.96 16.32
N ALA A 138 -5.04 9.38 15.13
CA ALA A 138 -5.51 10.07 13.94
C ALA A 138 -6.95 10.57 14.11
N ASN A 139 -7.86 9.73 14.60
CA ASN A 139 -9.24 10.13 14.88
C ASN A 139 -9.32 11.25 15.94
N LYS A 140 -8.53 11.17 17.00
CA LYS A 140 -8.49 12.19 18.06
C LYS A 140 -8.00 13.56 17.56
N ASN A 141 -7.06 13.56 16.61
CA ASN A 141 -6.42 14.78 16.10
C ASN A 141 -7.00 15.27 14.76
N ASN A 142 -8.01 14.59 14.20
CA ASN A 142 -8.54 14.81 12.85
C ASN A 142 -7.46 14.71 11.76
N ALA A 143 -6.51 13.80 11.95
CA ALA A 143 -5.45 13.51 11.01
C ALA A 143 -5.86 12.41 10.03
N ILE A 144 -5.18 12.34 8.88
CA ILE A 144 -5.36 11.28 7.88
C ILE A 144 -4.11 10.39 7.85
N ILE A 145 -4.33 9.09 7.97
CA ILE A 145 -3.28 8.08 7.74
C ILE A 145 -3.24 7.73 6.25
N LEU A 146 -2.08 7.88 5.64
CA LEU A 146 -1.76 7.36 4.31
C LEU A 146 -1.00 6.05 4.52
N PHE A 147 -1.71 4.93 4.41
CA PHE A 147 -1.22 3.60 4.71
C PHE A 147 -0.75 2.90 3.42
N ASP A 148 0.56 2.67 3.30
CA ASP A 148 1.15 1.94 2.17
C ASP A 148 1.29 0.45 2.52
N SER A 149 0.47 -0.38 1.88
CA SER A 149 0.43 -1.83 2.02
C SER A 149 1.07 -2.58 0.84
N ALA A 150 1.97 -1.93 0.09
CA ALA A 150 2.55 -2.50 -1.13
C ALA A 150 3.26 -3.85 -0.92
N TYR A 151 3.61 -4.21 0.29
CA TYR A 151 4.30 -5.46 0.65
C TYR A 151 3.43 -6.43 1.47
N GLU A 152 2.13 -6.17 1.61
CA GLU A 152 1.22 -6.99 2.43
C GLU A 152 1.24 -8.48 2.06
N CYS A 153 1.45 -8.79 0.76
CA CYS A 153 1.50 -10.17 0.26
C CYS A 153 2.62 -11.02 0.90
N PHE A 154 3.67 -10.40 1.44
CA PHE A 154 4.75 -11.11 2.13
C PHE A 154 4.42 -11.49 3.57
N ILE A 155 3.39 -10.91 4.18
CA ILE A 155 2.94 -11.25 5.53
C ILE A 155 2.44 -12.70 5.53
N SER A 156 3.09 -13.55 6.33
CA SER A 156 2.75 -14.97 6.46
C SER A 156 2.08 -15.32 7.79
N ASP A 157 2.18 -14.43 8.78
CA ASP A 157 1.54 -14.58 10.07
C ASP A 157 0.10 -14.06 9.97
N THR A 158 -0.86 -14.91 10.33
CA THR A 158 -2.30 -14.57 10.30
C THR A 158 -2.72 -13.59 11.39
N GLU A 159 -1.91 -13.42 12.42
CA GLU A 159 -2.17 -12.45 13.50
C GLU A 159 -1.77 -11.03 13.11
N LEU A 160 -0.90 -10.86 12.09
CA LEU A 160 -0.51 -9.57 11.58
C LEU A 160 -1.51 -9.04 10.55
N PRO A 161 -1.93 -7.77 10.65
CA PRO A 161 -2.88 -7.21 9.71
C PRO A 161 -2.24 -6.97 8.34
N ARG A 162 -2.96 -7.30 7.28
CA ARG A 162 -2.59 -7.00 5.90
C ARG A 162 -3.13 -5.65 5.45
N SER A 163 -4.20 -5.20 6.07
CA SER A 163 -4.87 -3.94 5.78
C SER A 163 -5.10 -3.15 7.06
N ILE A 164 -4.96 -1.82 6.96
CA ILE A 164 -5.33 -0.92 8.05
C ILE A 164 -6.83 -1.04 8.40
N PHE A 165 -7.65 -1.45 7.44
CA PHE A 165 -9.10 -1.58 7.63
C PHE A 165 -9.52 -2.83 8.43
N GLU A 166 -8.57 -3.68 8.82
CA GLU A 166 -8.79 -4.68 9.87
C GLU A 166 -8.88 -4.05 11.28
N ILE A 167 -8.50 -2.77 11.39
CA ILE A 167 -8.49 -2.02 12.66
C ILE A 167 -9.77 -1.21 12.78
N GLU A 168 -10.48 -1.38 13.88
CA GLU A 168 -11.68 -0.61 14.18
C GLU A 168 -11.40 0.89 14.24
N GLY A 169 -12.23 1.69 13.52
CA GLY A 169 -12.07 3.14 13.41
C GLY A 169 -11.18 3.60 12.26
N ALA A 170 -10.49 2.69 11.54
CA ALA A 170 -9.59 3.10 10.45
C ALA A 170 -10.32 3.75 9.27
N LYS A 171 -11.54 3.33 8.97
CA LYS A 171 -12.31 3.89 7.84
C LYS A 171 -12.64 5.38 7.98
N THR A 172 -12.55 5.93 9.19
CA THR A 172 -12.82 7.35 9.44
C THR A 172 -11.57 8.22 9.39
N CYS A 173 -10.36 7.60 9.25
CA CYS A 173 -9.10 8.35 9.28
C CYS A 173 -8.01 7.80 8.36
N ALA A 174 -8.25 6.76 7.55
CA ALA A 174 -7.19 6.16 6.74
C ALA A 174 -7.55 6.02 5.25
N ILE A 175 -6.54 6.16 4.40
CA ILE A 175 -6.54 5.83 2.97
C ILE A 175 -5.45 4.76 2.79
N GLU A 176 -5.76 3.67 2.07
CA GLU A 176 -4.81 2.57 1.85
C GLU A 176 -4.38 2.50 0.38
N PHE A 177 -3.08 2.31 0.18
CA PHE A 177 -2.44 2.22 -1.14
C PHE A 177 -1.84 0.83 -1.34
N CYS A 178 -2.22 0.17 -2.44
CA CYS A 178 -1.81 -1.18 -2.76
C CYS A 178 -1.12 -1.24 -4.12
N SER A 179 -0.20 -2.17 -4.27
CA SER A 179 0.57 -2.33 -5.51
C SER A 179 0.65 -3.79 -5.94
N LEU A 180 0.26 -4.08 -7.17
CA LEU A 180 0.49 -5.39 -7.77
C LEU A 180 1.93 -5.59 -8.27
N SER A 181 2.76 -4.53 -8.23
CA SER A 181 4.17 -4.60 -8.61
C SER A 181 4.95 -5.63 -7.81
N LYS A 182 4.65 -5.76 -6.52
CA LYS A 182 5.34 -6.66 -5.58
C LYS A 182 4.61 -8.00 -5.45
N THR A 183 3.28 -7.96 -5.50
CA THR A 183 2.43 -9.13 -5.39
C THR A 183 2.55 -10.04 -6.60
N ALA A 184 2.51 -9.47 -7.82
CA ALA A 184 2.37 -10.24 -9.06
C ALA A 184 3.26 -9.74 -10.22
N GLY A 185 4.34 -9.02 -9.92
CA GLY A 185 5.30 -8.60 -10.93
C GLY A 185 4.82 -7.51 -11.90
N PHE A 186 3.80 -6.72 -11.54
CA PHE A 186 3.27 -5.63 -12.38
C PHE A 186 4.18 -4.39 -12.41
N THR A 187 5.47 -4.55 -12.21
CA THR A 187 6.45 -3.44 -12.22
C THR A 187 6.51 -2.71 -13.55
N GLY A 188 6.49 -3.44 -14.65
CA GLY A 188 6.53 -2.86 -16.02
C GLY A 188 5.14 -2.61 -16.62
N THR A 189 4.12 -3.34 -16.21
CA THR A 189 2.74 -3.25 -16.75
C THR A 189 1.89 -2.23 -16.03
N ARG A 190 2.28 -1.84 -14.81
CA ARG A 190 1.68 -0.78 -13.99
C ARG A 190 0.23 -1.02 -13.59
N CYS A 191 0.03 -1.59 -12.40
CA CYS A 191 -1.29 -1.68 -11.77
C CYS A 191 -1.17 -1.68 -10.24
N GLY A 192 -2.08 -0.99 -9.61
CA GLY A 192 -2.32 -0.95 -8.19
C GLY A 192 -3.74 -0.47 -7.92
N TYR A 193 -4.04 -0.18 -6.69
CA TYR A 193 -5.33 0.40 -6.32
C TYR A 193 -5.22 1.15 -5.00
N THR A 194 -6.12 2.10 -4.82
CA THR A 194 -6.28 2.89 -3.59
C THR A 194 -7.67 2.67 -3.03
N ILE A 195 -7.75 2.47 -1.73
CA ILE A 195 -9.01 2.39 -0.99
C ILE A 195 -9.24 3.71 -0.27
N VAL A 196 -10.31 4.40 -0.63
CA VAL A 196 -10.74 5.66 -0.01
C VAL A 196 -12.14 5.50 0.56
N PRO A 197 -12.27 5.24 1.86
CA PRO A 197 -13.58 5.01 2.47
C PRO A 197 -14.53 6.19 2.35
N LYS A 198 -15.82 5.92 2.15
CA LYS A 198 -16.87 6.96 2.17
C LYS A 198 -17.04 7.58 3.55
N ALA A 199 -16.65 6.86 4.60
CA ALA A 199 -16.66 7.36 5.97
C ALA A 199 -15.68 8.54 6.18
N LEU A 200 -14.70 8.75 5.28
CA LEU A 200 -13.86 9.96 5.23
C LEU A 200 -14.61 11.22 4.72
N GLY A 201 -15.93 11.15 4.56
CA GLY A 201 -16.74 12.28 4.14
C GLY A 201 -16.46 12.71 2.70
N ASN A 202 -16.02 13.95 2.51
CA ASN A 202 -15.80 14.49 1.17
C ASN A 202 -14.52 13.96 0.49
N VAL A 203 -13.60 13.35 1.21
CA VAL A 203 -12.30 12.90 0.66
C VAL A 203 -12.49 11.90 -0.49
N ASN A 204 -13.41 10.93 -0.34
CA ASN A 204 -13.73 9.97 -1.41
C ASN A 204 -14.23 10.69 -2.67
N LYS A 205 -15.16 11.64 -2.53
CA LYS A 205 -15.70 12.42 -3.66
C LYS A 205 -14.64 13.32 -4.31
N MET A 206 -13.75 13.90 -3.50
CA MET A 206 -12.63 14.72 -3.99
C MET A 206 -11.62 13.86 -4.76
N TRP A 207 -11.31 12.66 -4.25
CA TRP A 207 -10.45 11.72 -4.97
C TRP A 207 -11.05 11.28 -6.30
N LEU A 208 -12.34 10.91 -6.32
CA LEU A 208 -13.06 10.60 -7.55
C LEU A 208 -12.98 11.79 -8.53
N ARG A 209 -13.24 13.01 -8.06
CA ARG A 209 -13.16 14.22 -8.90
C ARG A 209 -11.76 14.46 -9.44
N ARG A 210 -10.73 14.25 -8.62
CA ARG A 210 -9.33 14.35 -9.04
C ARG A 210 -9.01 13.32 -10.13
N GLN A 211 -9.39 12.07 -9.93
CA GLN A 211 -9.17 10.99 -10.89
C GLN A 211 -9.88 11.25 -12.22
N THR A 212 -11.15 11.59 -12.20
CA THR A 212 -11.91 11.91 -13.42
C THR A 212 -11.42 13.18 -14.14
N THR A 213 -10.63 14.03 -13.50
CA THR A 213 -10.09 15.26 -14.10
C THR A 213 -8.68 15.09 -14.68
N LYS A 214 -7.83 14.28 -14.02
CA LYS A 214 -6.39 14.21 -14.33
C LYS A 214 -5.93 12.82 -14.77
N TYR A 215 -6.84 11.84 -14.90
CA TYR A 215 -6.48 10.46 -15.15
C TYR A 215 -7.55 9.75 -16.00
N ASN A 216 -7.13 8.93 -16.96
CA ASN A 216 -8.02 8.16 -17.86
C ASN A 216 -8.12 6.68 -17.50
N GLY A 217 -7.61 6.29 -16.34
CA GLY A 217 -7.62 4.89 -15.90
C GLY A 217 -6.47 4.04 -16.45
N VAL A 218 -6.32 2.86 -15.87
CA VAL A 218 -5.37 1.82 -16.32
C VAL A 218 -5.90 1.18 -17.59
N PRO A 219 -5.04 0.84 -18.57
CA PRO A 219 -5.48 0.16 -19.80
C PRO A 219 -6.28 -1.12 -19.50
N TYR A 220 -7.31 -1.38 -20.31
CA TYR A 220 -8.15 -2.56 -20.22
C TYR A 220 -7.37 -3.87 -20.12
N ILE A 221 -6.37 -4.04 -21.00
CA ILE A 221 -5.51 -5.23 -21.06
C ILE A 221 -4.79 -5.48 -19.72
N VAL A 222 -4.31 -4.41 -19.09
CA VAL A 222 -3.62 -4.48 -17.81
C VAL A 222 -4.59 -4.85 -16.69
N GLN A 223 -5.79 -4.25 -16.67
CA GLN A 223 -6.82 -4.57 -15.68
C GLN A 223 -7.31 -6.02 -15.79
N ARG A 224 -7.45 -6.57 -17.02
CA ARG A 224 -7.75 -8.01 -17.23
C ARG A 224 -6.63 -8.91 -16.72
N GLY A 225 -5.38 -8.51 -16.90
CA GLY A 225 -4.25 -9.21 -16.29
C GLY A 225 -4.26 -9.13 -14.76
N ALA A 226 -4.63 -7.98 -14.21
CA ALA A 226 -4.74 -7.76 -12.78
C ALA A 226 -5.89 -8.55 -12.13
N GLU A 227 -7.03 -8.70 -12.82
CA GLU A 227 -8.14 -9.56 -12.36
C GLU A 227 -7.68 -11.01 -12.13
N ALA A 228 -6.84 -11.53 -13.03
CA ALA A 228 -6.32 -12.90 -12.94
C ALA A 228 -5.47 -13.12 -11.65
N VAL A 229 -4.87 -12.07 -11.09
CA VAL A 229 -4.12 -12.13 -9.82
C VAL A 229 -4.99 -12.65 -8.67
N PHE A 230 -6.28 -12.29 -8.67
CA PHE A 230 -7.22 -12.61 -7.58
C PHE A 230 -7.98 -13.94 -7.79
N THR A 231 -7.73 -14.65 -8.89
CA THR A 231 -8.26 -16.00 -9.12
C THR A 231 -7.54 -17.04 -8.26
N GLU A 232 -8.10 -18.24 -8.11
CA GLU A 232 -7.46 -19.32 -7.36
C GLU A 232 -6.11 -19.70 -7.98
N ASP A 233 -6.05 -19.83 -9.32
CA ASP A 233 -4.82 -20.14 -10.04
C ASP A 233 -3.79 -19.00 -9.88
N GLY A 234 -4.20 -17.73 -10.03
CA GLY A 234 -3.33 -16.59 -9.85
C GLY A 234 -2.75 -16.50 -8.44
N MET A 235 -3.58 -16.70 -7.42
CA MET A 235 -3.13 -16.72 -6.01
C MET A 235 -2.17 -17.87 -5.73
N LYS A 236 -2.36 -19.04 -6.37
CA LYS A 236 -1.43 -20.16 -6.27
C LYS A 236 -0.06 -19.82 -6.88
N GLU A 237 -0.03 -19.30 -8.10
CA GLU A 237 1.24 -18.88 -8.76
C GLU A 237 1.96 -17.81 -7.94
N ILE A 238 1.22 -16.84 -7.36
CA ILE A 238 1.78 -15.83 -6.47
C ILE A 238 2.39 -16.48 -5.23
N SER A 239 1.70 -17.43 -4.62
CA SER A 239 2.21 -18.15 -3.43
C SER A 239 3.51 -18.89 -3.73
N GLU A 240 3.64 -19.52 -4.90
CA GLU A 240 4.86 -20.18 -5.34
C GLU A 240 6.02 -19.17 -5.53
N ASN A 241 5.75 -18.02 -6.16
CA ASN A 241 6.73 -16.95 -6.31
C ASN A 241 7.16 -16.36 -4.94
N LEU A 242 6.21 -16.13 -4.04
CA LEU A 242 6.51 -15.63 -2.70
C LEU A 242 7.34 -16.64 -1.89
N ALA A 243 7.11 -17.95 -2.06
CA ALA A 243 7.92 -19.00 -1.43
C ALA A 243 9.39 -18.91 -1.87
N TYR A 244 9.65 -18.65 -3.16
CA TYR A 244 10.99 -18.42 -3.66
C TYR A 244 11.69 -17.21 -3.00
N TYR A 245 10.99 -16.08 -2.87
CA TYR A 245 11.54 -14.91 -2.17
C TYR A 245 11.81 -15.20 -0.69
N LYS A 246 10.94 -15.95 -0.02
CA LYS A 246 11.13 -16.35 1.38
C LYS A 246 12.34 -17.26 1.56
N GLU A 247 12.56 -18.20 0.64
CA GLU A 247 13.76 -19.05 0.66
C GLU A 247 15.03 -18.22 0.49
N ASN A 248 15.06 -17.26 -0.44
CA ASN A 248 16.18 -16.35 -0.59
C ASN A 248 16.44 -15.54 0.69
N ALA A 249 15.38 -14.99 1.30
CA ALA A 249 15.48 -14.26 2.56
C ALA A 249 16.01 -15.14 3.69
N LYS A 250 15.57 -16.41 3.74
CA LYS A 250 16.06 -17.39 4.72
C LYS A 250 17.57 -17.64 4.57
N VAL A 251 18.04 -17.90 3.36
CA VAL A 251 19.48 -18.13 3.08
C VAL A 251 20.31 -16.94 3.56
N ILE A 252 19.89 -15.71 3.21
CA ILE A 252 20.59 -14.50 3.62
C ILE A 252 20.55 -14.34 5.16
N SER A 253 19.40 -14.52 5.77
CA SER A 253 19.22 -14.37 7.23
C SER A 253 20.04 -15.40 8.02
N ASP A 254 20.10 -16.64 7.54
CA ASP A 254 20.87 -17.68 8.19
C ASP A 254 22.39 -17.37 8.08
N THR A 255 22.86 -16.90 6.92
CA THR A 255 24.25 -16.46 6.75
C THR A 255 24.60 -15.28 7.67
N MET A 256 23.69 -14.30 7.82
CA MET A 256 23.90 -13.17 8.74
C MET A 256 24.06 -13.65 10.19
N LYS A 257 23.24 -14.61 10.62
CA LYS A 257 23.35 -15.22 11.96
C LYS A 257 24.68 -15.97 12.13
N GLU A 258 25.10 -16.76 11.14
CA GLU A 258 26.38 -17.48 11.16
C GLU A 258 27.59 -16.52 11.25
N CYS A 259 27.47 -15.34 10.65
CA CYS A 259 28.51 -14.29 10.67
C CYS A 259 28.38 -13.33 11.86
N ASP A 260 27.45 -13.55 12.79
CA ASP A 260 27.18 -12.66 13.93
C ASP A 260 26.88 -11.19 13.49
N ILE A 261 26.18 -11.04 12.38
CA ILE A 261 25.74 -9.74 11.85
C ILE A 261 24.31 -9.47 12.31
N TRP A 262 24.15 -8.32 13.00
CA TRP A 262 22.83 -7.87 13.43
C TRP A 262 21.95 -7.43 12.24
N PHE A 263 20.72 -7.87 12.20
CA PHE A 263 19.74 -7.49 11.18
C PHE A 263 18.28 -7.61 11.70
N VAL A 264 17.36 -6.95 10.97
CA VAL A 264 15.91 -7.11 11.09
C VAL A 264 15.29 -7.29 9.70
N GLY A 265 14.02 -7.69 9.62
CA GLY A 265 13.31 -7.94 8.36
C GLY A 265 13.54 -9.35 7.81
N GLY A 266 13.23 -9.55 6.54
CA GLY A 266 13.36 -10.84 5.82
C GLY A 266 12.26 -11.87 6.14
N GLN A 267 11.38 -11.62 7.12
CA GLN A 267 10.34 -12.56 7.52
C GLN A 267 8.99 -12.26 6.87
N HIS A 268 8.58 -10.98 6.88
CA HIS A 268 7.27 -10.53 6.36
C HIS A 268 7.43 -9.47 5.25
N SER A 269 8.63 -9.36 4.70
CA SER A 269 8.97 -8.44 3.62
C SER A 269 10.14 -8.98 2.81
N PRO A 270 10.38 -8.45 1.60
CA PRO A 270 11.59 -8.78 0.83
C PRO A 270 12.85 -8.05 1.32
N TYR A 271 12.75 -7.25 2.39
CA TYR A 271 13.85 -6.43 2.92
C TYR A 271 14.53 -7.08 4.10
N ILE A 272 15.86 -6.99 4.12
CA ILE A 272 16.69 -7.27 5.27
C ILE A 272 17.49 -5.98 5.57
N TRP A 273 17.31 -5.45 6.76
CA TRP A 273 17.97 -4.24 7.25
C TRP A 273 19.07 -4.66 8.22
N LEU A 274 20.30 -4.49 7.80
CA LEU A 274 21.47 -4.94 8.58
C LEU A 274 22.29 -3.75 9.10
N LYS A 275 22.99 -3.97 10.20
CA LYS A 275 23.96 -3.00 10.75
C LYS A 275 25.34 -3.28 10.15
N CYS A 276 25.90 -2.25 9.51
CA CYS A 276 27.26 -2.36 8.95
C CYS A 276 28.29 -2.50 10.07
N PRO A 277 29.30 -3.41 9.94
CA PRO A 277 30.27 -3.66 11.01
C PRO A 277 31.10 -2.46 11.48
N ASN A 278 31.23 -1.45 10.63
CA ASN A 278 32.03 -0.25 10.94
C ASN A 278 31.23 1.06 10.99
N GLY A 279 29.92 0.96 11.18
CA GLY A 279 29.01 2.10 11.32
C GLY A 279 28.43 2.63 10.01
#